data_6804d05d733970ee492bf633c89304ee
#
_entry.id   6804d05d733970ee492bf633c89304ee
#
_cell.length_a   1.000
_cell.length_b   1.000
_cell.length_c   1.000
_cell.angle_alpha   90.00
_cell.angle_beta   90.00
_cell.angle_gamma   90.00
#
_symmetry.space_group_name_H-M   'P 1'
#
loop_
_entity.id
_entity.type
_entity.pdbx_description
1 polymer ?
#
loop_
_entity_poly.entity_id
_entity_poly.type
_entity_poly.pdbx_seq_one_letter_code
_entity_poly.pdbx_strand_id
1 'polypeptide(L)'
;MGAQWKAKGKELAANAKGKLFGKLAKDLMLAAKAGADPKDNAKLRLVIEQARKVSMPKDTLDRAIKKGAGLTGETVNFEHVIYEGFAPHRVPVVVECLTDNGNRTGPEIRVIFRKGQLGTPGSVTWDFDHLGMIEAEPATAGADAEVAAIEAGAQDFEPGDEEGTTLFLTDPADLDLVSRALPTHGFTVLSAKLGYKAKNPVAASSLGAEALQEVEEFLAALDEHDDVQNVFAGLA
;
A
#
# COMPACT_ATOMS: atom_id res chain seq x y z
N MET A 1 -2.85 -8.63 -11.96
CA MET A 1 -1.67 -7.89 -12.48
C MET A 1 -1.72 -6.43 -12.04
N GLY A 2 -1.56 -6.20 -10.73
CA GLY A 2 -1.83 -4.88 -10.13
C GLY A 2 -0.67 -3.90 -10.06
N ALA A 3 0.56 -4.21 -10.48
CA ALA A 3 1.68 -3.32 -10.25
C ALA A 3 2.82 -3.38 -11.30
N GLN A 4 2.55 -3.80 -12.53
CA GLN A 4 3.60 -3.79 -13.58
C GLN A 4 4.18 -2.39 -13.87
N TRP A 5 3.43 -1.32 -13.56
CA TRP A 5 3.91 0.05 -13.66
C TRP A 5 5.05 0.35 -12.65
N LYS A 6 5.18 -0.43 -11.56
CA LYS A 6 6.27 -0.33 -10.58
C LYS A 6 7.59 -0.98 -11.05
N ALA A 7 7.56 -1.82 -12.10
CA ALA A 7 8.71 -2.64 -12.49
C ALA A 7 9.74 -1.94 -13.40
N LYS A 8 9.43 -0.81 -14.02
CA LYS A 8 10.33 -0.12 -14.97
C LYS A 8 11.42 0.77 -14.34
N GLY A 9 11.52 0.81 -13.02
CA GLY A 9 12.39 1.75 -12.27
C GLY A 9 13.70 1.19 -11.72
N LYS A 10 14.36 0.22 -12.35
CA LYS A 10 15.62 -0.38 -11.79
C LYS A 10 16.81 0.59 -11.68
N GLU A 11 16.84 1.71 -12.39
CA GLU A 11 17.93 2.70 -12.33
C GLU A 11 17.79 3.74 -11.19
N LEU A 12 16.67 3.77 -10.48
CA LEU A 12 16.40 4.69 -9.36
C LEU A 12 16.50 4.03 -7.98
N ALA A 13 17.18 2.89 -7.86
CA ALA A 13 17.15 2.03 -6.67
C ALA A 13 17.52 2.75 -5.35
N ALA A 14 18.44 3.70 -5.36
CA ALA A 14 18.82 4.42 -4.13
C ALA A 14 17.77 5.47 -3.72
N ASN A 15 17.22 6.21 -4.69
CA ASN A 15 16.16 7.20 -4.45
C ASN A 15 14.84 6.51 -4.11
N ALA A 16 14.52 5.41 -4.80
CA ALA A 16 13.34 4.59 -4.51
C ALA A 16 13.39 4.02 -3.09
N LYS A 17 14.56 3.54 -2.64
CA LYS A 17 14.75 3.05 -1.27
C LYS A 17 14.61 4.15 -0.23
N GLY A 18 15.12 5.35 -0.52
CA GLY A 18 14.96 6.52 0.36
C GLY A 18 13.50 6.93 0.52
N LYS A 19 12.74 6.97 -0.59
CA LYS A 19 11.30 7.25 -0.57
C LYS A 19 10.51 6.18 0.19
N LEU A 20 10.80 4.91 -0.05
CA LEU A 20 10.18 3.80 0.67
C LEU A 20 10.42 3.91 2.18
N PHE A 21 11.64 4.24 2.61
CA PHE A 21 11.94 4.47 4.02
C PHE A 21 11.19 5.68 4.57
N GLY A 22 11.02 6.75 3.78
CA GLY A 22 10.21 7.92 4.14
C GLY A 22 8.75 7.55 4.37
N LYS A 23 8.13 6.80 3.46
CA LYS A 23 6.75 6.29 3.59
C LYS A 23 6.59 5.43 4.84
N LEU A 24 7.44 4.42 5.01
CA LEU A 24 7.41 3.54 6.17
C LEU A 24 7.67 4.28 7.50
N ALA A 25 8.52 5.30 7.50
CA ALA A 25 8.74 6.13 8.69
C ALA A 25 7.49 6.91 9.08
N LYS A 26 6.72 7.44 8.11
CA LYS A 26 5.42 8.08 8.36
C LYS A 26 4.41 7.08 8.94
N ASP A 27 4.33 5.88 8.37
CA ASP A 27 3.44 4.82 8.84
C ASP A 27 3.79 4.36 10.25
N LEU A 28 5.10 4.20 10.56
CA LEU A 28 5.59 3.91 11.92
C LEU A 28 5.19 5.00 12.91
N MET A 29 5.37 6.27 12.55
CA MET A 29 4.97 7.41 13.40
C MET A 29 3.48 7.42 13.65
N LEU A 30 2.67 7.16 12.61
CA LEU A 30 1.21 7.12 12.73
C LEU A 30 0.75 5.95 13.60
N ALA A 31 1.30 4.76 13.39
CA ALA A 31 0.97 3.57 14.15
C ALA A 31 1.38 3.72 15.64
N ALA A 32 2.55 4.32 15.91
CA ALA A 32 3.08 4.51 17.25
C ALA A 32 2.27 5.53 18.09
N LYS A 33 1.41 6.36 17.48
CA LYS A 33 0.49 7.25 18.23
C LYS A 33 -0.46 6.48 19.16
N ALA A 34 -0.86 5.27 18.79
CA ALA A 34 -1.71 4.41 19.60
C ALA A 34 -0.96 3.64 20.70
N GLY A 35 0.38 3.66 20.67
CA GLY A 35 1.25 2.98 21.63
C GLY A 35 2.56 2.55 20.98
N ALA A 36 3.66 2.67 21.72
CA ALA A 36 5.01 2.38 21.24
C ALA A 36 5.40 0.90 21.34
N ASP A 37 4.63 0.09 22.08
CA ASP A 37 4.92 -1.35 22.23
C ASP A 37 4.23 -2.16 21.11
N PRO A 38 5.01 -2.84 20.24
CA PRO A 38 4.44 -3.65 19.18
C PRO A 38 3.69 -4.90 19.69
N LYS A 39 3.84 -5.27 20.95
CA LYS A 39 3.08 -6.38 21.55
C LYS A 39 1.60 -6.03 21.70
N ASP A 40 1.33 -4.79 22.06
CA ASP A 40 -0.01 -4.28 22.32
C ASP A 40 -0.59 -3.49 21.13
N ASN A 41 0.22 -3.28 20.08
CA ASN A 41 -0.14 -2.49 18.91
C ASN A 41 0.09 -3.30 17.62
N ALA A 42 -0.99 -3.96 17.16
CA ALA A 42 -0.95 -4.81 15.97
C ALA A 42 -0.52 -4.03 14.71
N LYS A 43 -1.03 -2.80 14.52
CA LYS A 43 -0.67 -1.95 13.39
C LYS A 43 0.82 -1.61 13.39
N LEU A 44 1.37 -1.24 14.55
CA LEU A 44 2.79 -0.95 14.69
C LEU A 44 3.64 -2.18 14.39
N ARG A 45 3.23 -3.37 14.84
CA ARG A 45 3.92 -4.63 14.58
C ARG A 45 4.02 -4.90 13.09
N LEU A 46 2.91 -4.82 12.34
CA LEU A 46 2.90 -5.04 10.89
C LEU A 46 3.83 -4.08 10.15
N VAL A 47 3.81 -2.80 10.51
CA VAL A 47 4.71 -1.81 9.87
C VAL A 47 6.17 -2.05 10.22
N ILE A 48 6.48 -2.49 11.46
CA ILE A 48 7.84 -2.89 11.86
C ILE A 48 8.34 -4.08 11.03
N GLU A 49 7.49 -5.07 10.81
CA GLU A 49 7.83 -6.24 9.99
C GLU A 49 8.12 -5.83 8.55
N GLN A 50 7.31 -4.98 7.95
CA GLN A 50 7.55 -4.41 6.62
C GLN A 50 8.87 -3.63 6.56
N ALA A 51 9.13 -2.76 7.55
CA ALA A 51 10.36 -1.98 7.60
C ALA A 51 11.61 -2.87 7.71
N ARG A 52 11.54 -3.97 8.46
CA ARG A 52 12.63 -4.95 8.58
C ARG A 52 12.88 -5.69 7.27
N LYS A 53 11.84 -6.10 6.54
CA LYS A 53 11.96 -6.79 5.25
C LYS A 53 12.69 -5.96 4.21
N VAL A 54 12.41 -4.66 4.15
CA VAL A 54 13.13 -3.75 3.25
C VAL A 54 14.48 -3.30 3.80
N SER A 55 14.92 -3.89 4.93
CA SER A 55 16.20 -3.59 5.59
C SER A 55 16.31 -2.11 6.01
N MET A 56 15.23 -1.55 6.58
CA MET A 56 15.29 -0.22 7.20
C MET A 56 16.27 -0.24 8.38
N PRO A 57 17.21 0.74 8.47
CA PRO A 57 18.12 0.81 9.61
C PRO A 57 17.38 0.93 10.94
N LYS A 58 17.83 0.16 11.94
CA LYS A 58 17.19 0.10 13.25
C LYS A 58 17.06 1.50 13.90
N ASP A 59 18.09 2.34 13.79
CA ASP A 59 18.06 3.70 14.34
C ASP A 59 16.98 4.58 13.70
N THR A 60 16.72 4.40 12.40
CA THR A 60 15.65 5.11 11.69
C THR A 60 14.29 4.63 12.17
N LEU A 61 14.11 3.31 12.30
CA LEU A 61 12.89 2.69 12.80
C LEU A 61 12.61 3.15 14.25
N ASP A 62 13.58 3.03 15.16
CA ASP A 62 13.41 3.40 16.56
C ASP A 62 13.11 4.91 16.71
N ARG A 63 13.75 5.75 15.90
CA ARG A 63 13.50 7.20 15.89
C ARG A 63 12.07 7.51 15.44
N ALA A 64 11.58 6.86 14.38
CA ALA A 64 10.21 7.04 13.90
C ALA A 64 9.18 6.62 14.96
N ILE A 65 9.37 5.48 15.62
CA ILE A 65 8.50 5.03 16.71
C ILE A 65 8.48 6.02 17.87
N LYS A 66 9.65 6.44 18.35
CA LYS A 66 9.76 7.41 19.45
C LYS A 66 9.10 8.73 19.12
N LYS A 67 9.27 9.21 17.87
CA LYS A 67 8.68 10.46 17.40
C LYS A 67 7.16 10.34 17.33
N GLY A 68 6.64 9.25 16.77
CA GLY A 68 5.21 8.98 16.71
C GLY A 68 4.53 8.84 18.07
N ALA A 69 5.22 8.22 19.03
CA ALA A 69 4.75 8.07 20.41
C ALA A 69 4.89 9.35 21.27
N GLY A 70 5.40 10.47 20.71
CA GLY A 70 5.60 11.72 21.44
C GLY A 70 6.74 11.71 22.44
N LEU A 71 7.64 10.71 22.41
CA LEU A 71 8.74 10.55 23.34
C LEU A 71 9.94 11.46 23.04
N THR A 72 9.90 12.18 21.92
CA THR A 72 10.96 13.14 21.52
C THR A 72 10.66 14.58 21.88
N GLY A 73 9.49 14.85 22.47
CA GLY A 73 9.01 16.21 22.75
C GLY A 73 8.48 16.94 21.51
N GLU A 74 8.58 16.36 20.33
CA GLU A 74 7.99 16.86 19.09
C GLU A 74 6.63 16.18 18.85
N THR A 75 5.60 16.95 18.55
CA THR A 75 4.31 16.42 18.11
C THR A 75 4.29 16.29 16.59
N VAL A 76 4.01 15.11 16.09
CA VAL A 76 3.81 14.89 14.65
C VAL A 76 2.31 14.85 14.38
N ASN A 77 1.83 15.84 13.66
CA ASN A 77 0.45 15.91 13.23
C ASN A 77 0.36 15.61 11.73
N PHE A 78 0.20 14.32 11.42
CA PHE A 78 -0.16 13.92 10.07
C PHE A 78 -1.68 13.83 9.95
N GLU A 79 -2.17 14.33 8.81
CA GLU A 79 -3.54 14.12 8.34
C GLU A 79 -3.53 13.02 7.28
N HIS A 80 -4.42 12.05 7.45
CA HIS A 80 -4.69 11.04 6.41
C HIS A 80 -5.76 11.59 5.49
N VAL A 81 -5.42 11.77 4.22
CA VAL A 81 -6.31 12.33 3.20
C VAL A 81 -6.40 11.35 2.04
N ILE A 82 -7.64 11.04 1.63
CA ILE A 82 -7.90 10.21 0.46
C ILE A 82 -8.30 11.13 -0.69
N TYR A 83 -7.56 11.03 -1.80
CA TYR A 83 -7.96 11.59 -3.08
C TYR A 83 -8.43 10.47 -3.98
N GLU A 84 -9.46 10.74 -4.76
CA GLU A 84 -10.04 9.77 -5.67
C GLU A 84 -10.38 10.43 -7.01
N GLY A 85 -10.36 9.64 -8.06
CA GLY A 85 -10.62 10.13 -9.39
C GLY A 85 -10.29 9.11 -10.47
N PHE A 86 -10.01 9.61 -11.65
CA PHE A 86 -9.66 8.79 -12.80
C PHE A 86 -8.30 9.21 -13.35
N ALA A 87 -7.43 8.25 -13.58
CA ALA A 87 -6.28 8.38 -14.45
C ALA A 87 -6.73 8.59 -15.91
N PRO A 88 -5.84 8.90 -16.86
CA PRO A 88 -6.15 8.87 -18.28
C PRO A 88 -6.91 7.59 -18.65
N HIS A 89 -7.73 7.66 -19.70
CA HIS A 89 -8.54 6.54 -20.19
C HIS A 89 -9.54 5.97 -19.17
N ARG A 90 -9.94 6.80 -18.20
CA ARG A 90 -10.97 6.49 -17.18
C ARG A 90 -10.62 5.31 -16.26
N VAL A 91 -9.36 5.03 -16.06
CA VAL A 91 -8.92 4.06 -15.05
C VAL A 91 -9.19 4.64 -13.66
N PRO A 92 -10.04 4.01 -12.82
CA PRO A 92 -10.35 4.54 -11.50
C PRO A 92 -9.14 4.44 -10.57
N VAL A 93 -8.93 5.47 -9.74
CA VAL A 93 -7.78 5.56 -8.85
C VAL A 93 -8.19 6.08 -7.48
N VAL A 94 -7.69 5.43 -6.44
CA VAL A 94 -7.74 5.90 -5.04
C VAL A 94 -6.30 6.15 -4.58
N VAL A 95 -6.06 7.32 -4.00
CA VAL A 95 -4.73 7.79 -3.57
C VAL A 95 -4.78 8.12 -2.08
N GLU A 96 -4.04 7.38 -1.29
CA GLU A 96 -3.88 7.66 0.14
C GLU A 96 -2.67 8.56 0.37
N CYS A 97 -2.91 9.71 0.97
CA CYS A 97 -1.88 10.66 1.37
C CYS A 97 -1.77 10.74 2.89
N LEU A 98 -0.54 10.84 3.37
CA LEU A 98 -0.22 11.16 4.75
C LEU A 98 0.62 12.43 4.77
N THR A 99 0.01 13.54 5.12
CA THR A 99 0.62 14.86 5.02
C THR A 99 0.61 15.60 6.35
N ASP A 100 1.64 16.39 6.58
CA ASP A 100 1.70 17.40 7.65
C ASP A 100 1.16 18.77 7.21
N ASN A 101 0.85 18.93 5.91
CA ASN A 101 0.37 20.19 5.33
C ASN A 101 -0.58 19.97 4.14
N GLY A 102 -1.87 19.77 4.43
CA GLY A 102 -2.91 19.58 3.41
C GLY A 102 -3.05 20.75 2.43
N ASN A 103 -2.68 21.99 2.86
CA ASN A 103 -2.70 23.15 1.96
C ASN A 103 -1.61 23.10 0.87
N ARG A 104 -0.52 22.36 1.11
CA ARG A 104 0.51 22.06 0.11
C ARG A 104 0.07 20.89 -0.75
N THR A 105 -0.26 19.77 -0.14
CA THR A 105 -0.54 18.48 -0.83
C THR A 105 -1.73 18.58 -1.77
N GLY A 106 -2.82 19.23 -1.36
CA GLY A 106 -4.03 19.32 -2.20
C GLY A 106 -3.80 19.97 -3.57
N PRO A 107 -3.17 21.16 -3.67
CA PRO A 107 -2.79 21.74 -4.95
C PRO A 107 -1.83 20.89 -5.77
N GLU A 108 -0.83 20.25 -5.14
CA GLU A 108 0.14 19.38 -5.82
C GLU A 108 -0.54 18.14 -6.44
N ILE A 109 -1.39 17.46 -5.72
CA ILE A 109 -2.19 16.35 -6.24
C ILE A 109 -3.11 16.80 -7.38
N ARG A 110 -3.76 17.97 -7.26
CA ARG A 110 -4.57 18.54 -8.37
C ARG A 110 -3.76 18.79 -9.63
N VAL A 111 -2.50 19.17 -9.51
CA VAL A 111 -1.62 19.37 -10.68
C VAL A 111 -1.39 18.04 -11.39
N ILE A 112 -1.14 16.96 -10.67
CA ILE A 112 -0.98 15.62 -11.27
C ILE A 112 -2.28 15.19 -11.96
N PHE A 113 -3.42 15.37 -11.28
CA PHE A 113 -4.74 15.03 -11.83
C PHE A 113 -5.20 15.89 -13.02
N ARG A 114 -4.42 16.89 -13.47
CA ARG A 114 -4.69 17.58 -14.74
C ARG A 114 -4.56 16.67 -15.96
N LYS A 115 -3.77 15.60 -15.87
CA LYS A 115 -3.68 14.57 -16.93
C LYS A 115 -4.84 13.56 -16.89
N GLY A 116 -5.57 13.52 -15.80
CA GLY A 116 -6.75 12.68 -15.56
C GLY A 116 -7.92 13.53 -15.10
N GLN A 117 -8.69 13.03 -14.15
CA GLN A 117 -9.82 13.74 -13.57
C GLN A 117 -9.88 13.52 -12.07
N LEU A 118 -9.69 14.58 -11.27
CA LEU A 118 -9.90 14.50 -9.82
C LEU A 118 -11.41 14.46 -9.54
N GLY A 119 -11.82 13.52 -8.73
CA GLY A 119 -13.19 13.36 -8.25
C GLY A 119 -13.47 14.11 -6.95
N THR A 120 -14.71 14.07 -6.53
CA THR A 120 -15.13 14.48 -5.19
C THR A 120 -15.11 13.27 -4.25
N PRO A 121 -14.96 13.46 -2.94
CA PRO A 121 -14.98 12.35 -1.99
C PRO A 121 -16.21 11.45 -2.16
N GLY A 122 -15.99 10.12 -2.27
CA GLY A 122 -17.02 9.12 -2.51
C GLY A 122 -17.40 8.89 -3.97
N SER A 123 -16.81 9.63 -4.92
CA SER A 123 -17.18 9.52 -6.34
C SER A 123 -16.62 8.29 -7.05
N VAL A 124 -15.55 7.70 -6.53
CA VAL A 124 -14.85 6.56 -7.14
C VAL A 124 -14.66 5.42 -6.13
N THR A 125 -14.47 5.70 -4.85
CA THR A 125 -14.23 4.70 -3.80
C THR A 125 -15.36 3.67 -3.65
N TRP A 126 -16.59 3.97 -4.06
CA TRP A 126 -17.70 2.99 -4.08
C TRP A 126 -17.44 1.80 -5.02
N ASP A 127 -16.61 1.99 -6.06
CA ASP A 127 -16.19 0.94 -7.01
C ASP A 127 -14.97 0.15 -6.53
N PHE A 128 -14.55 0.36 -5.27
CA PHE A 128 -13.48 -0.38 -4.62
C PHE A 128 -13.98 -1.07 -3.37
N ASP A 129 -13.45 -2.25 -3.11
CA ASP A 129 -13.56 -2.91 -1.82
C ASP A 129 -12.36 -2.51 -0.96
N HIS A 130 -12.63 -2.10 0.28
CA HIS A 130 -11.60 -1.83 1.27
C HIS A 130 -11.31 -3.11 2.04
N LEU A 131 -10.10 -3.67 1.88
CA LEU A 131 -9.73 -5.01 2.31
C LEU A 131 -8.39 -5.00 3.05
N GLY A 132 -8.18 -6.03 3.87
CA GLY A 132 -6.85 -6.45 4.26
C GLY A 132 -6.19 -7.19 3.09
N MET A 133 -4.98 -6.79 2.74
CA MET A 133 -4.20 -7.32 1.63
C MET A 133 -2.89 -7.88 2.16
N ILE A 134 -2.69 -9.19 2.03
CA ILE A 134 -1.52 -9.90 2.55
C ILE A 134 -0.82 -10.57 1.38
N GLU A 135 0.34 -10.07 1.00
CA GLU A 135 1.19 -10.70 0.03
C GLU A 135 2.10 -11.71 0.71
N ALA A 136 2.12 -12.92 0.21
CA ALA A 136 2.91 -14.00 0.78
C ALA A 136 3.49 -14.91 -0.32
N GLU A 137 4.61 -15.56 0.00
CA GLU A 137 5.25 -16.55 -0.86
C GLU A 137 5.17 -17.95 -0.22
N PRO A 138 5.09 -19.01 -1.00
CA PRO A 138 5.17 -20.38 -0.48
C PRO A 138 6.50 -20.61 0.27
N ALA A 139 6.43 -20.93 1.55
CA ALA A 139 7.60 -21.27 2.36
C ALA A 139 8.05 -22.72 2.14
N THR A 140 7.15 -23.57 1.66
CA THR A 140 7.38 -25.00 1.43
C THR A 140 6.91 -25.41 0.04
N ALA A 141 7.63 -26.33 -0.59
CA ALA A 141 7.21 -26.90 -1.86
C ALA A 141 5.85 -27.62 -1.69
N GLY A 142 4.85 -27.18 -2.48
CA GLY A 142 3.51 -27.75 -2.42
C GLY A 142 2.55 -27.07 -1.44
N ALA A 143 2.91 -25.90 -0.89
CA ALA A 143 1.95 -25.06 -0.17
C ALA A 143 0.76 -24.75 -1.08
N ASP A 144 -0.45 -25.02 -0.59
CA ASP A 144 -1.71 -24.82 -1.31
C ASP A 144 -2.35 -23.52 -0.82
N ALA A 145 -2.51 -22.55 -1.74
CA ALA A 145 -3.04 -21.25 -1.41
C ALA A 145 -4.52 -21.30 -1.01
N GLU A 146 -5.30 -22.20 -1.61
CA GLU A 146 -6.72 -22.35 -1.28
C GLU A 146 -6.89 -22.91 0.14
N VAL A 147 -6.14 -23.96 0.47
CA VAL A 147 -6.15 -24.54 1.81
C VAL A 147 -5.66 -23.52 2.83
N ALA A 148 -4.57 -22.80 2.54
CA ALA A 148 -4.03 -21.77 3.43
C ALA A 148 -5.02 -20.62 3.63
N ALA A 149 -5.73 -20.18 2.59
CA ALA A 149 -6.76 -19.13 2.70
C ALA A 149 -7.89 -19.56 3.64
N ILE A 150 -8.42 -20.76 3.46
CA ILE A 150 -9.51 -21.30 4.28
C ILE A 150 -9.06 -21.44 5.74
N GLU A 151 -7.93 -22.08 5.99
CA GLU A 151 -7.44 -22.37 7.35
C GLU A 151 -6.96 -21.11 8.10
N ALA A 152 -6.41 -20.13 7.37
CA ALA A 152 -6.02 -18.84 7.96
C ALA A 152 -7.20 -17.88 8.14
N GLY A 153 -8.35 -18.12 7.50
CA GLY A 153 -9.54 -17.27 7.57
C GLY A 153 -9.50 -16.09 6.59
N ALA A 154 -8.76 -16.20 5.48
CA ALA A 154 -8.86 -15.24 4.38
C ALA A 154 -10.19 -15.41 3.64
N GLN A 155 -10.68 -14.32 3.05
CA GLN A 155 -11.94 -14.33 2.29
C GLN A 155 -11.72 -14.78 0.85
N ASP A 156 -10.56 -14.47 0.28
CA ASP A 156 -10.21 -14.78 -1.11
C ASP A 156 -8.69 -14.81 -1.27
N PHE A 157 -8.21 -15.32 -2.40
CA PHE A 157 -6.81 -15.24 -2.79
C PHE A 157 -6.66 -15.12 -4.30
N GLU A 158 -5.57 -14.50 -4.74
CA GLU A 158 -5.23 -14.32 -6.15
C GLU A 158 -3.71 -14.33 -6.34
N PRO A 159 -3.21 -14.45 -7.59
CA PRO A 159 -1.78 -14.26 -7.85
C PRO A 159 -1.31 -12.90 -7.35
N GLY A 160 -0.19 -12.88 -6.64
CA GLY A 160 0.41 -11.64 -6.16
C GLY A 160 1.10 -10.82 -7.25
N ASP A 161 1.66 -9.67 -6.84
CA ASP A 161 2.32 -8.74 -7.75
C ASP A 161 3.65 -9.28 -8.29
N GLU A 162 4.36 -10.13 -7.52
CA GLU A 162 5.60 -10.77 -7.92
C GLU A 162 5.34 -12.22 -8.35
N GLU A 163 6.17 -12.72 -9.29
CA GLU A 163 6.06 -14.10 -9.75
C GLU A 163 6.25 -15.08 -8.59
N GLY A 164 5.29 -15.99 -8.42
CA GLY A 164 5.31 -16.98 -7.36
C GLY A 164 4.73 -16.49 -6.02
N THR A 165 4.26 -15.25 -5.92
CA THR A 165 3.57 -14.77 -4.74
C THR A 165 2.05 -14.96 -4.84
N THR A 166 1.39 -14.98 -3.69
CA THR A 166 -0.07 -15.02 -3.54
C THR A 166 -0.52 -13.83 -2.73
N LEU A 167 -1.54 -13.13 -3.22
CA LEU A 167 -2.24 -12.09 -2.49
C LEU A 167 -3.47 -12.68 -1.80
N PHE A 168 -3.44 -12.74 -0.47
CA PHE A 168 -4.60 -13.12 0.34
C PHE A 168 -5.40 -11.87 0.72
N LEU A 169 -6.71 -11.95 0.56
CA LEU A 169 -7.66 -10.87 0.84
C LEU A 169 -8.49 -11.24 2.07
N THR A 170 -8.69 -10.25 2.94
CA THR A 170 -9.44 -10.47 4.18
C THR A 170 -10.26 -9.24 4.56
N ASP A 171 -11.16 -9.39 5.52
CA ASP A 171 -11.77 -8.24 6.17
C ASP A 171 -10.69 -7.36 6.82
N PRO A 172 -10.83 -6.02 6.76
CA PRO A 172 -9.89 -5.11 7.40
C PRO A 172 -9.63 -5.41 8.88
N ALA A 173 -10.64 -5.91 9.60
CA ALA A 173 -10.52 -6.26 11.02
C ALA A 173 -9.67 -7.50 11.27
N ASP A 174 -9.64 -8.44 10.31
CA ASP A 174 -8.98 -9.73 10.44
C ASP A 174 -7.54 -9.74 9.88
N LEU A 175 -7.05 -8.62 9.34
CA LEU A 175 -5.74 -8.50 8.71
C LEU A 175 -4.60 -9.05 9.59
N ASP A 176 -4.53 -8.68 10.87
CA ASP A 176 -3.49 -9.13 11.79
C ASP A 176 -3.63 -10.63 12.12
N LEU A 177 -4.87 -11.11 12.29
CA LEU A 177 -5.16 -12.52 12.59
C LEU A 177 -4.69 -13.43 11.45
N VAL A 178 -5.15 -13.13 10.23
CA VAL A 178 -4.82 -13.90 9.02
C VAL A 178 -3.32 -13.83 8.72
N SER A 179 -2.71 -12.64 8.82
CA SER A 179 -1.26 -12.45 8.61
C SER A 179 -0.42 -13.33 9.54
N ARG A 180 -0.86 -13.57 10.77
CA ARG A 180 -0.17 -14.45 11.73
C ARG A 180 -0.46 -15.93 11.53
N ALA A 181 -1.61 -16.26 10.96
CA ALA A 181 -1.99 -17.65 10.69
C ALA A 181 -1.27 -18.22 9.47
N LEU A 182 -1.12 -17.45 8.39
CA LEU A 182 -0.52 -17.91 7.13
C LEU A 182 0.83 -18.62 7.27
N PRO A 183 1.76 -18.22 8.15
CA PRO A 183 3.01 -18.96 8.37
C PRO A 183 2.82 -20.39 8.85
N THR A 184 1.75 -20.69 9.60
CA THR A 184 1.46 -22.06 10.06
C THR A 184 0.90 -22.95 8.95
N HIS A 185 0.45 -22.32 7.83
CA HIS A 185 -0.09 -22.99 6.65
C HIS A 185 0.89 -22.97 5.46
N GLY A 186 2.19 -22.78 5.74
CA GLY A 186 3.26 -22.91 4.75
C GLY A 186 3.51 -21.70 3.87
N PHE A 187 3.11 -20.50 4.29
CA PHE A 187 3.38 -19.26 3.59
C PHE A 187 4.24 -18.30 4.41
N THR A 188 5.19 -17.65 3.76
CA THR A 188 5.96 -16.53 4.34
C THR A 188 5.29 -15.22 3.95
N VAL A 189 4.75 -14.50 4.93
CA VAL A 189 4.14 -13.18 4.68
C VAL A 189 5.20 -12.17 4.25
N LEU A 190 5.06 -11.57 3.10
CA LEU A 190 5.93 -10.53 2.56
C LEU A 190 5.45 -9.14 2.95
N SER A 191 4.16 -8.87 2.83
CA SER A 191 3.55 -7.62 3.26
C SER A 191 2.14 -7.86 3.79
N ALA A 192 1.68 -6.99 4.68
CA ALA A 192 0.30 -6.98 5.16
C ALA A 192 -0.12 -5.53 5.39
N LYS A 193 -1.18 -5.08 4.70
CA LYS A 193 -1.67 -3.71 4.75
C LYS A 193 -3.16 -3.64 4.45
N LEU A 194 -3.81 -2.56 4.85
CA LEU A 194 -5.12 -2.20 4.31
C LEU A 194 -4.95 -1.64 2.91
N GLY A 195 -5.93 -1.88 2.05
CA GLY A 195 -5.89 -1.41 0.67
C GLY A 195 -7.26 -1.38 0.01
N TYR A 196 -7.27 -0.94 -1.23
CA TYR A 196 -8.48 -0.85 -2.05
C TYR A 196 -8.31 -1.71 -3.30
N LYS A 197 -9.27 -2.61 -3.54
CA LYS A 197 -9.33 -3.46 -4.74
C LYS A 197 -10.51 -3.02 -5.59
N ALA A 198 -10.26 -2.67 -6.84
CA ALA A 198 -11.32 -2.29 -7.77
C ALA A 198 -12.24 -3.47 -8.07
N LYS A 199 -13.55 -3.22 -8.01
CA LYS A 199 -14.60 -4.21 -8.37
C LYS A 199 -14.69 -4.38 -9.88
N ASN A 200 -14.51 -3.27 -10.63
CA ASN A 200 -14.61 -3.22 -12.08
C ASN A 200 -13.33 -2.64 -12.70
N PRO A 201 -12.21 -3.37 -12.67
CA PRO A 201 -10.96 -2.86 -13.22
C PRO A 201 -11.03 -2.77 -14.75
N VAL A 202 -10.35 -1.77 -15.30
CA VAL A 202 -10.11 -1.66 -16.74
C VAL A 202 -9.04 -2.67 -17.14
N ALA A 203 -9.33 -3.53 -18.11
CA ALA A 203 -8.36 -4.49 -18.60
C ALA A 203 -7.22 -3.76 -19.34
N ALA A 204 -5.96 -3.94 -18.94
CA ALA A 204 -4.80 -3.36 -19.60
C ALA A 204 -4.73 -3.76 -21.08
N SER A 205 -5.15 -4.99 -21.40
CA SER A 205 -5.25 -5.49 -22.78
C SER A 205 -6.26 -4.74 -23.66
N SER A 206 -7.23 -4.04 -23.06
CA SER A 206 -8.20 -3.22 -23.78
C SER A 206 -7.66 -1.84 -24.14
N LEU A 207 -6.54 -1.44 -23.52
CA LEU A 207 -5.85 -0.19 -23.80
C LEU A 207 -4.77 -0.43 -24.85
N GLY A 208 -4.64 0.48 -25.84
CA GLY A 208 -3.48 0.47 -26.73
C GLY A 208 -2.20 0.81 -25.96
N ALA A 209 -1.03 0.48 -26.54
CA ALA A 209 0.26 0.68 -25.88
C ALA A 209 0.51 2.14 -25.44
N GLU A 210 0.09 3.11 -26.24
CA GLU A 210 0.21 4.55 -25.92
C GLU A 210 -0.69 4.93 -24.74
N ALA A 211 -1.95 4.47 -24.75
CA ALA A 211 -2.88 4.73 -23.66
C ALA A 211 -2.42 4.08 -22.34
N LEU A 212 -1.90 2.87 -22.39
CA LEU A 212 -1.33 2.20 -21.22
C LEU A 212 -0.12 2.96 -20.67
N GLN A 213 0.75 3.45 -21.55
CA GLN A 213 1.89 4.26 -21.12
C GLN A 213 1.47 5.55 -20.44
N GLU A 214 0.44 6.25 -20.95
CA GLU A 214 -0.09 7.46 -20.29
C GLU A 214 -0.63 7.17 -18.88
N VAL A 215 -1.32 6.03 -18.70
CA VAL A 215 -1.78 5.59 -17.38
C VAL A 215 -0.61 5.29 -16.46
N GLU A 216 0.38 4.52 -16.92
CA GLU A 216 1.58 4.18 -16.13
C GLU A 216 2.34 5.43 -15.69
N GLU A 217 2.54 6.41 -16.59
CA GLU A 217 3.20 7.67 -16.26
C GLU A 217 2.43 8.48 -15.22
N PHE A 218 1.10 8.50 -15.32
CA PHE A 218 0.24 9.17 -14.34
C PHE A 218 0.33 8.52 -12.96
N LEU A 219 0.23 7.19 -12.88
CA LEU A 219 0.35 6.44 -11.63
C LEU A 219 1.74 6.58 -11.00
N ALA A 220 2.78 6.58 -11.83
CA ALA A 220 4.15 6.82 -11.38
C ALA A 220 4.31 8.22 -10.79
N ALA A 221 3.74 9.25 -11.42
CA ALA A 221 3.78 10.62 -10.91
C ALA A 221 3.07 10.77 -9.55
N LEU A 222 1.97 10.03 -9.32
CA LEU A 222 1.33 9.97 -8.01
C LEU A 222 2.21 9.25 -6.97
N ASP A 223 2.78 8.10 -7.31
CA ASP A 223 3.62 7.33 -6.39
C ASP A 223 4.94 8.05 -6.05
N GLU A 224 5.41 8.91 -6.95
CA GLU A 224 6.58 9.75 -6.72
C GLU A 224 6.35 10.91 -5.74
N HIS A 225 5.11 11.28 -5.46
CA HIS A 225 4.81 12.37 -4.55
C HIS A 225 5.11 12.00 -3.10
N ASP A 226 5.82 12.86 -2.36
CA ASP A 226 6.32 12.56 -1.01
C ASP A 226 5.23 12.27 0.04
N ASP A 227 4.04 12.86 -0.14
CA ASP A 227 2.93 12.68 0.78
C ASP A 227 2.00 11.51 0.39
N VAL A 228 2.18 10.93 -0.81
CA VAL A 228 1.42 9.75 -1.24
C VAL A 228 2.01 8.49 -0.60
N GLN A 229 1.19 7.78 0.15
CA GLN A 229 1.55 6.51 0.77
C GLN A 229 1.23 5.34 -0.16
N ASN A 230 0.00 5.29 -0.66
CA ASN A 230 -0.47 4.23 -1.54
C ASN A 230 -1.24 4.81 -2.72
N VAL A 231 -1.12 4.13 -3.86
CA VAL A 231 -1.93 4.36 -5.06
C VAL A 231 -2.60 3.04 -5.42
N PHE A 232 -3.92 3.03 -5.44
CA PHE A 232 -4.72 1.89 -5.86
C PHE A 232 -5.40 2.23 -7.18
N ALA A 233 -5.12 1.47 -8.21
CA ALA A 233 -5.66 1.68 -9.54
C ALA A 233 -6.51 0.49 -9.97
N GLY A 234 -7.65 0.77 -10.55
CA GLY A 234 -8.49 -0.24 -11.18
C GLY A 234 -7.99 -0.60 -12.58
N LEU A 235 -6.78 -1.15 -12.66
CA LEU A 235 -6.16 -1.65 -13.89
C LEU A 235 -5.80 -3.13 -13.69
N ALA A 236 -6.25 -4.02 -14.58
CA ALA A 236 -6.04 -5.47 -14.52
C ALA A 236 -5.36 -6.03 -15.79
#